data_50728458ef4d5ec48354afebbe8f9e10
#
_entry.id   50728458ef4d5ec48354afebbe8f9e10
#
_cell.length_a   1.000
_cell.length_b   1.000
_cell.length_c   1.000
_cell.angle_alpha   90.00
_cell.angle_beta   90.00
_cell.angle_gamma   90.00
#
_symmetry.space_group_name_H-M   'P 1'
#
loop_
_entity.id
_entity.type
_entity.pdbx_description
1 polymer ?
#
loop_
_entity_poly.entity_id
_entity_poly.type
_entity_poly.pdbx_seq_one_letter_code
_entity_poly.pdbx_strand_id
1 'polypeptide(L)'
;TFDRIVCDAGYESEENLSFLRAKGIEAYIKPANYEQLGTKKFAKEIGRKENMQYDKEKDCYLCHNGKEIKRSGSRRVKTASGYIREETQYACSECGGCPYKEKCMSGKNWKKPLEERYKKLTVSRLFEELREEEYRKIHSEEGKKLRMNRSIQAEGGFADIKGDSGFTRFLCKGTENVFAEYILYAMAHNLGWLHSRIQNDKLDLHLYELKEGEKEAA
;
A
#
# COMPACT_ATOMS: atom_id res chain seq x y z
N THR A 1 0.72 19.30 14.83
CA THR A 1 0.29 17.89 14.80
C THR A 1 -0.68 17.78 13.65
N PHE A 2 -0.49 16.82 12.78
CA PHE A 2 -1.40 16.59 11.66
C PHE A 2 -2.52 15.65 12.12
N ASP A 3 -3.76 15.96 11.75
CA ASP A 3 -4.92 15.14 12.09
C ASP A 3 -5.11 13.98 11.10
N ARG A 4 -4.56 14.13 9.89
CA ARG A 4 -4.71 13.19 8.78
C ARG A 4 -3.40 12.95 8.04
N ILE A 5 -3.24 11.74 7.52
CA ILE A 5 -2.10 11.38 6.66
C ILE A 5 -2.58 10.53 5.47
N VAL A 6 -2.08 10.86 4.29
CA VAL A 6 -2.33 10.09 3.05
C VAL A 6 -1.01 9.55 2.55
N CYS A 7 -0.84 8.22 2.59
CA CYS A 7 0.42 7.58 2.22
C CYS A 7 0.25 6.59 1.07
N ASP A 8 1.38 6.26 0.48
CA ASP A 8 1.47 5.22 -0.54
C ASP A 8 1.36 3.81 0.07
N ALA A 9 1.08 2.84 -0.77
CA ALA A 9 0.96 1.43 -0.40
C ALA A 9 2.22 0.86 0.29
N GLY A 10 3.40 1.43 0.02
CA GLY A 10 4.65 1.06 0.68
C GLY A 10 4.67 1.30 2.20
N TYR A 11 3.77 2.14 2.71
CA TYR A 11 3.63 2.43 4.14
C TYR A 11 2.61 1.53 4.84
N GLU A 12 1.95 0.62 4.12
CA GLU A 12 1.01 -0.32 4.71
C GLU A 12 1.75 -1.34 5.58
N SER A 13 1.59 -1.23 6.88
CA SER A 13 2.05 -2.22 7.86
C SER A 13 1.19 -2.16 9.11
N GLU A 14 1.10 -3.28 9.84
CA GLU A 14 0.40 -3.33 11.12
C GLU A 14 0.98 -2.31 12.11
N GLU A 15 2.30 -2.19 12.15
CA GLU A 15 3.01 -1.26 13.02
C GLU A 15 2.63 0.19 12.73
N ASN A 16 2.69 0.61 11.46
CA ASN A 16 2.34 1.98 11.07
C ASN A 16 0.88 2.30 11.35
N LEU A 17 -0.03 1.41 10.98
CA LEU A 17 -1.46 1.61 11.21
C LEU A 17 -1.79 1.65 12.69
N SER A 18 -1.20 0.77 13.49
CA SER A 18 -1.38 0.76 14.96
C SER A 18 -0.82 2.03 15.60
N PHE A 19 0.34 2.49 15.15
CA PHE A 19 0.95 3.73 15.61
C PHE A 19 0.06 4.94 15.32
N LEU A 20 -0.42 5.08 14.09
CA LEU A 20 -1.28 6.19 13.68
C LEU A 20 -2.61 6.18 14.47
N ARG A 21 -3.22 5.00 14.63
CA ARG A 21 -4.42 4.83 15.46
C ARG A 21 -4.17 5.26 16.90
N ALA A 22 -3.06 4.83 17.51
CA ALA A 22 -2.69 5.20 18.88
C ALA A 22 -2.44 6.70 19.06
N LYS A 23 -2.02 7.40 18.01
CA LYS A 23 -1.83 8.86 17.97
C LYS A 23 -3.10 9.64 17.63
N GLY A 24 -4.21 8.96 17.33
CA GLY A 24 -5.44 9.60 16.87
C GLY A 24 -5.31 10.26 15.49
N ILE A 25 -4.33 9.83 14.69
CA ILE A 25 -4.11 10.34 13.33
C ILE A 25 -4.91 9.47 12.36
N GLU A 26 -5.77 10.09 11.58
CA GLU A 26 -6.56 9.42 10.57
C GLU A 26 -5.70 9.07 9.35
N ALA A 27 -5.55 7.78 9.08
CA ALA A 27 -4.75 7.30 7.96
C ALA A 27 -5.62 7.01 6.73
N TYR A 28 -5.04 7.25 5.54
CA TYR A 28 -5.56 6.87 4.23
C TYR A 28 -4.43 6.19 3.45
N ILE A 29 -4.26 4.89 3.67
CA ILE A 29 -3.16 4.10 3.11
C ILE A 29 -3.73 3.01 2.21
N LYS A 30 -3.29 2.97 0.94
CA LYS A 30 -3.67 1.89 0.03
C LYS A 30 -3.11 0.55 0.52
N PRO A 31 -3.89 -0.55 0.46
CA PRO A 31 -3.33 -1.90 0.61
C PRO A 31 -2.22 -2.17 -0.41
N ALA A 32 -1.17 -2.87 0.01
CA ALA A 32 -0.03 -3.19 -0.85
C ALA A 32 -0.42 -3.98 -2.12
N ASN A 33 -1.51 -4.74 -2.06
CA ASN A 33 -2.05 -5.50 -3.19
C ASN A 33 -3.25 -4.81 -3.88
N TYR A 34 -3.49 -3.52 -3.61
CA TYR A 34 -4.67 -2.79 -4.10
C TYR A 34 -4.88 -2.92 -5.60
N GLU A 35 -3.83 -2.69 -6.40
CA GLU A 35 -3.90 -2.76 -7.86
C GLU A 35 -4.16 -4.18 -8.40
N GLN A 36 -3.89 -5.19 -7.57
CA GLN A 36 -4.07 -6.60 -7.95
C GLN A 36 -5.47 -7.12 -7.60
N LEU A 37 -6.08 -6.61 -6.52
CA LEU A 37 -7.36 -7.11 -5.97
C LEU A 37 -8.50 -7.19 -7.00
N GLY A 38 -8.58 -6.25 -7.95
CA GLY A 38 -9.61 -6.23 -8.99
C GLY A 38 -9.27 -7.02 -10.26
N THR A 39 -8.09 -7.66 -10.35
CA THR A 39 -7.66 -8.30 -11.59
C THR A 39 -8.17 -9.74 -11.72
N LYS A 40 -8.52 -10.15 -12.95
CA LYS A 40 -8.91 -11.55 -13.26
C LYS A 40 -7.79 -12.55 -12.93
N LYS A 41 -6.52 -12.11 -12.99
CA LYS A 41 -5.37 -12.92 -12.64
C LYS A 41 -5.36 -13.23 -11.14
N PHE A 42 -5.52 -12.21 -10.31
CA PHE A 42 -5.55 -12.36 -8.86
C PHE A 42 -6.71 -13.26 -8.39
N ALA A 43 -7.91 -13.07 -8.96
CA ALA A 43 -9.08 -13.89 -8.63
C ALA A 43 -8.88 -15.39 -8.94
N LYS A 44 -8.02 -15.73 -9.91
CA LYS A 44 -7.68 -17.13 -10.27
C LYS A 44 -6.65 -17.77 -9.33
N GLU A 45 -5.99 -16.99 -8.47
CA GLU A 45 -4.98 -17.47 -7.53
C GLU A 45 -5.65 -18.12 -6.28
N ILE A 46 -6.22 -19.29 -6.45
CA ILE A 46 -6.99 -20.00 -5.43
C ILE A 46 -6.24 -20.29 -4.12
N GLY A 47 -4.92 -20.21 -4.16
CA GLY A 47 -4.06 -20.39 -3.00
C GLY A 47 -3.93 -19.14 -2.11
N ARG A 48 -4.42 -18.00 -2.52
CA ARG A 48 -4.35 -16.78 -1.73
C ARG A 48 -5.45 -16.70 -0.68
N LYS A 49 -5.09 -16.21 0.48
CA LYS A 49 -6.02 -16.00 1.61
C LYS A 49 -7.19 -15.09 1.22
N GLU A 50 -6.92 -14.05 0.46
CA GLU A 50 -7.90 -13.06 0.02
C GLU A 50 -8.98 -13.66 -0.89
N ASN A 51 -8.71 -14.81 -1.51
CA ASN A 51 -9.66 -15.56 -2.34
C ASN A 51 -10.33 -16.72 -1.59
N MET A 52 -10.17 -16.78 -0.27
CA MET A 52 -10.77 -17.78 0.60
C MET A 52 -11.85 -17.14 1.46
N GLN A 53 -12.95 -17.85 1.66
CA GLN A 53 -13.98 -17.42 2.58
C GLN A 53 -13.52 -17.68 4.03
N TYR A 54 -13.66 -16.67 4.89
CA TYR A 54 -13.42 -16.83 6.32
C TYR A 54 -14.73 -17.02 7.06
N ASP A 55 -14.81 -18.11 7.82
CA ASP A 55 -15.93 -18.41 8.72
C ASP A 55 -15.56 -17.91 10.13
N LYS A 56 -16.28 -16.85 10.57
CA LYS A 56 -16.04 -16.22 11.88
C LYS A 56 -16.47 -17.10 13.06
N GLU A 57 -17.51 -17.91 12.89
CA GLU A 57 -18.04 -18.76 13.96
C GLU A 57 -17.10 -19.92 14.27
N LYS A 58 -16.55 -20.52 13.23
CA LYS A 58 -15.62 -21.65 13.34
C LYS A 58 -14.16 -21.24 13.44
N ASP A 59 -13.84 -19.96 13.31
CA ASP A 59 -12.46 -19.45 13.19
C ASP A 59 -11.62 -20.28 12.20
N CYS A 60 -12.13 -20.45 10.97
CA CYS A 60 -11.45 -21.19 9.91
C CYS A 60 -11.61 -20.51 8.54
N TYR A 61 -10.72 -20.84 7.62
CA TYR A 61 -10.84 -20.47 6.21
C TYR A 61 -11.35 -21.66 5.41
N LEU A 62 -12.20 -21.41 4.43
CA LEU A 62 -12.63 -22.40 3.46
C LEU A 62 -11.75 -22.30 2.21
N CYS A 63 -11.06 -23.39 1.86
CA CYS A 63 -10.25 -23.44 0.64
C CYS A 63 -11.13 -23.61 -0.60
N HIS A 64 -10.56 -23.42 -1.80
CA HIS A 64 -11.28 -23.59 -3.07
C HIS A 64 -11.98 -24.95 -3.24
N ASN A 65 -11.48 -26.01 -2.59
CA ASN A 65 -12.09 -27.35 -2.58
C ASN A 65 -13.09 -27.54 -1.43
N GLY A 66 -13.55 -26.48 -0.77
CA GLY A 66 -14.52 -26.56 0.33
C GLY A 66 -13.98 -27.17 1.63
N LYS A 67 -12.66 -27.43 1.74
CA LYS A 67 -12.06 -27.96 2.96
C LYS A 67 -11.72 -26.86 3.94
N GLU A 68 -11.86 -27.16 5.24
CA GLU A 68 -11.54 -26.21 6.31
C GLU A 68 -10.03 -26.13 6.54
N ILE A 69 -9.54 -24.91 6.62
CA ILE A 69 -8.18 -24.57 7.05
C ILE A 69 -8.32 -24.07 8.47
N LYS A 70 -8.13 -24.96 9.45
CA LYS A 70 -8.43 -24.73 10.86
C LYS A 70 -7.28 -24.00 11.55
N ARG A 71 -7.63 -23.28 12.61
CA ARG A 71 -6.64 -22.69 13.51
C ARG A 71 -5.75 -23.78 14.10
N SER A 72 -4.44 -23.62 13.96
CA SER A 72 -3.44 -24.56 14.47
C SER A 72 -2.61 -24.00 15.62
N GLY A 73 -2.68 -22.69 15.85
CA GLY A 73 -1.97 -22.05 16.95
C GLY A 73 -1.84 -20.55 16.75
N SER A 74 -1.17 -19.89 17.66
CA SER A 74 -0.73 -18.51 17.55
C SER A 74 0.70 -18.34 18.02
N ARG A 75 1.37 -17.29 17.55
CA ARG A 75 2.72 -16.94 17.98
C ARG A 75 2.91 -15.43 17.99
N ARG A 76 3.79 -14.95 18.84
CA ARG A 76 4.27 -13.58 18.81
C ARG A 76 5.55 -13.51 17.99
N VAL A 77 5.59 -12.55 17.06
CA VAL A 77 6.73 -12.34 16.17
C VAL A 77 7.21 -10.91 16.35
N LYS A 78 8.53 -10.76 16.59
CA LYS A 78 9.18 -9.46 16.63
C LYS A 78 9.67 -9.09 15.23
N THR A 79 9.28 -7.93 14.72
CA THR A 79 9.76 -7.39 13.45
C THR A 79 11.19 -6.85 13.56
N ALA A 80 11.82 -6.51 12.44
CA ALA A 80 13.14 -5.90 12.42
C ALA A 80 13.18 -4.53 13.14
N SER A 81 12.07 -3.80 13.15
CA SER A 81 11.89 -2.53 13.88
C SER A 81 11.71 -2.72 15.40
N GLY A 82 11.50 -3.97 15.85
CA GLY A 82 11.24 -4.28 17.26
C GLY A 82 9.76 -4.36 17.63
N TYR A 83 8.84 -4.06 16.69
CA TYR A 83 7.40 -4.20 16.91
C TYR A 83 7.02 -5.66 17.12
N ILE A 84 6.12 -5.93 18.08
CA ILE A 84 5.64 -7.29 18.38
C ILE A 84 4.21 -7.42 17.86
N ARG A 85 4.02 -8.34 16.90
CA ARG A 85 2.70 -8.69 16.38
C ARG A 85 2.31 -10.11 16.75
N GLU A 86 1.02 -10.34 16.89
CA GLU A 86 0.45 -11.66 17.09
C GLU A 86 0.02 -12.24 15.74
N GLU A 87 0.51 -13.43 15.43
CA GLU A 87 0.17 -14.17 14.22
C GLU A 87 -0.62 -15.41 14.60
N THR A 88 -1.83 -15.56 14.08
CA THR A 88 -2.61 -16.78 14.11
C THR A 88 -2.24 -17.66 12.93
N GLN A 89 -1.98 -18.92 13.21
CA GLN A 89 -1.65 -19.92 12.20
C GLN A 89 -2.85 -20.82 11.92
N TYR A 90 -3.07 -21.10 10.64
CA TYR A 90 -4.12 -22.00 10.17
C TYR A 90 -3.50 -23.07 9.28
N ALA A 91 -4.02 -24.28 9.34
CA ALA A 91 -3.54 -25.41 8.55
C ALA A 91 -4.70 -26.30 8.08
N CYS A 92 -4.57 -26.80 6.85
CA CYS A 92 -5.50 -27.78 6.29
C CYS A 92 -4.85 -29.17 6.37
N SER A 93 -5.47 -30.11 7.07
CA SER A 93 -5.02 -31.49 7.15
C SER A 93 -5.42 -32.34 5.95
N GLU A 94 -6.41 -31.90 5.16
CA GLU A 94 -7.05 -32.65 4.09
C GLU A 94 -6.56 -32.31 2.70
N CYS A 95 -5.27 -32.02 2.55
CA CYS A 95 -4.65 -31.69 1.25
C CYS A 95 -4.18 -32.95 0.46
N GLY A 96 -4.28 -34.15 1.03
CA GLY A 96 -3.97 -35.39 0.33
C GLY A 96 -4.96 -35.64 -0.81
N GLY A 97 -4.47 -35.99 -2.01
CA GLY A 97 -5.32 -36.26 -3.19
C GLY A 97 -6.15 -35.09 -3.72
N CYS A 98 -5.89 -33.84 -3.27
CA CYS A 98 -6.66 -32.68 -3.72
C CYS A 98 -6.35 -32.34 -5.17
N PRO A 99 -7.37 -32.27 -6.07
CA PRO A 99 -7.17 -31.99 -7.51
C PRO A 99 -6.65 -30.56 -7.77
N TYR A 100 -6.82 -29.63 -6.82
CA TYR A 100 -6.38 -28.25 -6.92
C TYR A 100 -5.03 -28.00 -6.26
N LYS A 101 -4.35 -29.04 -5.76
CA LYS A 101 -3.14 -28.92 -4.92
C LYS A 101 -2.03 -28.17 -5.61
N GLU A 102 -1.76 -28.48 -6.87
CA GLU A 102 -0.73 -27.83 -7.67
C GLU A 102 -0.98 -26.32 -7.84
N LYS A 103 -2.21 -25.94 -8.20
CA LYS A 103 -2.60 -24.52 -8.36
C LYS A 103 -2.65 -23.79 -7.01
N CYS A 104 -3.06 -24.46 -5.95
CA CYS A 104 -3.16 -23.89 -4.60
C CYS A 104 -1.79 -23.65 -3.97
N MET A 105 -0.80 -24.46 -4.29
CA MET A 105 0.55 -24.43 -3.71
C MET A 105 1.64 -24.26 -4.78
N SER A 106 1.37 -23.48 -5.80
CA SER A 106 2.25 -23.18 -6.94
C SER A 106 3.37 -22.19 -6.57
N GLY A 107 4.24 -22.51 -5.67
CA GLY A 107 5.39 -21.66 -5.32
C GLY A 107 6.71 -22.32 -5.68
N LYS A 108 7.71 -21.54 -6.15
CA LYS A 108 9.06 -22.05 -6.45
C LYS A 108 9.89 -22.38 -5.20
N ASN A 109 9.53 -21.84 -4.04
CA ASN A 109 10.34 -21.92 -2.81
C ASN A 109 9.95 -23.04 -1.85
N TRP A 110 9.24 -24.04 -2.30
CA TRP A 110 8.89 -25.19 -1.47
C TRP A 110 10.05 -26.18 -1.37
N LYS A 111 10.47 -26.47 -0.15
CA LYS A 111 11.50 -27.49 0.12
C LYS A 111 10.99 -28.93 0.05
N LYS A 112 9.67 -29.12 0.15
CA LYS A 112 9.02 -30.45 0.16
C LYS A 112 8.39 -30.76 -1.19
N PRO A 113 8.37 -32.04 -1.60
CA PRO A 113 7.62 -32.47 -2.78
C PRO A 113 6.14 -32.16 -2.65
N LEU A 114 5.42 -32.05 -3.77
CA LEU A 114 4.03 -31.59 -3.79
C LEU A 114 3.10 -32.47 -2.93
N GLU A 115 3.33 -33.76 -2.92
CA GLU A 115 2.53 -34.76 -2.20
C GLU A 115 2.51 -34.51 -0.68
N GLU A 116 3.64 -34.05 -0.13
CA GLU A 116 3.81 -33.77 1.30
C GLU A 116 3.39 -32.37 1.73
N ARG A 117 3.05 -31.51 0.76
CA ARG A 117 2.64 -30.15 1.08
C ARG A 117 1.22 -30.12 1.61
N TYR A 118 0.97 -29.22 2.54
CA TYR A 118 -0.37 -28.87 3.00
C TYR A 118 -0.50 -27.37 3.14
N LYS A 119 -1.73 -26.88 3.00
CA LYS A 119 -1.99 -25.44 3.03
C LYS A 119 -1.84 -24.90 4.44
N LYS A 120 -1.01 -23.88 4.58
CA LYS A 120 -0.86 -23.08 5.79
C LYS A 120 -1.14 -21.62 5.48
N LEU A 121 -1.77 -20.93 6.41
CA LEU A 121 -1.95 -19.49 6.40
C LEU A 121 -1.42 -18.92 7.72
N THR A 122 -0.83 -17.75 7.66
CA THR A 122 -0.43 -16.97 8.83
C THR A 122 -1.09 -15.62 8.71
N VAL A 123 -1.85 -15.22 9.71
CA VAL A 123 -2.72 -14.05 9.69
C VAL A 123 -2.56 -13.28 10.99
N SER A 124 -2.28 -11.98 10.91
CA SER A 124 -2.50 -11.09 12.03
C SER A 124 -3.93 -10.57 11.98
N ARG A 125 -4.72 -10.84 13.00
CA ARG A 125 -6.12 -10.38 13.08
C ARG A 125 -6.21 -8.88 13.16
N LEU A 126 -5.37 -8.28 13.98
CA LEU A 126 -5.30 -6.84 14.11
C LEU A 126 -4.99 -6.17 12.77
N PHE A 127 -4.05 -6.73 12.01
CA PHE A 127 -3.70 -6.18 10.70
C PHE A 127 -4.85 -6.30 9.69
N GLU A 128 -5.60 -7.41 9.70
CA GLU A 128 -6.78 -7.55 8.84
C GLU A 128 -7.87 -6.52 9.17
N GLU A 129 -8.13 -6.29 10.46
CA GLU A 129 -9.10 -5.27 10.90
C GLU A 129 -8.68 -3.87 10.45
N LEU A 130 -7.40 -3.52 10.68
CA LEU A 130 -6.86 -2.22 10.28
C LEU A 130 -6.92 -2.04 8.76
N ARG A 131 -6.58 -3.07 7.98
CA ARG A 131 -6.67 -3.05 6.51
C ARG A 131 -8.09 -2.87 6.01
N GLU A 132 -9.06 -3.55 6.63
CA GLU A 132 -10.46 -3.43 6.26
C GLU A 132 -10.99 -2.02 6.54
N GLU A 133 -10.59 -1.42 7.66
CA GLU A 133 -10.90 -0.04 8.00
C GLU A 133 -10.31 0.93 6.97
N GLU A 134 -9.01 0.80 6.67
CA GLU A 134 -8.35 1.61 5.65
C GLU A 134 -8.98 1.43 4.27
N TYR A 135 -9.29 0.19 3.89
CA TYR A 135 -9.95 -0.11 2.61
C TYR A 135 -11.29 0.62 2.48
N ARG A 136 -12.10 0.66 3.54
CA ARG A 136 -13.36 1.43 3.56
C ARG A 136 -13.11 2.93 3.44
N LYS A 137 -12.15 3.46 4.18
CA LYS A 137 -11.81 4.90 4.15
C LYS A 137 -11.33 5.36 2.77
N ILE A 138 -10.41 4.62 2.14
CA ILE A 138 -9.90 5.00 0.81
C ILE A 138 -10.93 4.92 -0.31
N HIS A 139 -12.04 4.20 -0.12
CA HIS A 139 -13.16 4.12 -1.08
C HIS A 139 -14.27 5.12 -0.80
N SER A 140 -14.24 5.81 0.33
CA SER A 140 -15.15 6.93 0.60
C SER A 140 -14.92 8.08 -0.38
N GLU A 141 -15.90 8.96 -0.57
CA GLU A 141 -15.74 10.14 -1.43
C GLU A 141 -14.60 11.05 -0.94
N GLU A 142 -14.46 11.21 0.37
CA GLU A 142 -13.37 11.94 0.98
C GLU A 142 -12.01 11.28 0.70
N GLY A 143 -11.91 9.96 0.91
CA GLY A 143 -10.68 9.21 0.66
C GLY A 143 -10.25 9.24 -0.81
N LYS A 144 -11.19 9.18 -1.74
CA LYS A 144 -10.91 9.36 -3.18
C LYS A 144 -10.33 10.75 -3.47
N LYS A 145 -10.95 11.81 -2.91
CA LYS A 145 -10.48 13.19 -3.07
C LYS A 145 -9.09 13.40 -2.48
N LEU A 146 -8.85 12.90 -1.26
CA LEU A 146 -7.56 13.01 -0.59
C LEU A 146 -6.44 12.30 -1.36
N ARG A 147 -6.71 11.09 -1.87
CA ARG A 147 -5.74 10.36 -2.70
C ARG A 147 -5.44 11.05 -4.02
N MET A 148 -6.46 11.63 -4.67
CA MET A 148 -6.27 12.41 -5.88
C MET A 148 -5.40 13.64 -5.60
N ASN A 149 -5.68 14.38 -4.52
CA ASN A 149 -4.87 15.54 -4.13
C ASN A 149 -3.42 15.15 -3.84
N ARG A 150 -3.19 14.03 -3.13
CA ARG A 150 -1.83 13.52 -2.90
C ARG A 150 -1.10 13.23 -4.22
N SER A 151 -1.77 12.56 -5.16
CA SER A 151 -1.17 12.25 -6.47
C SER A 151 -0.78 13.53 -7.21
N ILE A 152 -1.65 14.54 -7.23
CA ILE A 152 -1.36 15.83 -7.85
C ILE A 152 -0.17 16.52 -7.17
N GLN A 153 -0.17 16.60 -5.83
CA GLN A 153 0.85 17.32 -5.07
C GLN A 153 2.20 16.61 -5.03
N ALA A 154 2.21 15.26 -4.85
CA ALA A 154 3.44 14.52 -4.70
C ALA A 154 4.05 14.05 -6.03
N GLU A 155 3.23 13.81 -7.04
CA GLU A 155 3.67 13.21 -8.30
C GLU A 155 3.67 14.21 -9.47
N GLY A 156 2.87 15.28 -9.37
CA GLY A 156 2.74 16.27 -10.44
C GLY A 156 4.08 16.90 -10.85
N GLY A 157 4.87 17.38 -9.88
CA GLY A 157 6.18 17.94 -10.17
C GLY A 157 7.18 16.94 -10.77
N PHE A 158 7.08 15.66 -10.39
CA PHE A 158 7.90 14.60 -11.00
C PHE A 158 7.40 14.21 -12.40
N ALA A 159 6.09 14.27 -12.65
CA ALA A 159 5.54 14.00 -13.97
C ALA A 159 6.02 15.03 -15.00
N ASP A 160 6.03 16.32 -14.65
CA ASP A 160 6.55 17.39 -15.52
C ASP A 160 8.03 17.19 -15.82
N ILE A 161 8.85 16.87 -14.80
CA ILE A 161 10.29 16.63 -15.00
C ILE A 161 10.53 15.40 -15.89
N LYS A 162 9.83 14.31 -15.65
CA LYS A 162 10.00 13.04 -16.40
C LYS A 162 9.34 13.07 -17.78
N GLY A 163 8.14 13.66 -17.88
CA GLY A 163 7.36 13.68 -19.11
C GLY A 163 7.75 14.84 -20.01
N ASP A 164 7.56 16.06 -19.55
CA ASP A 164 7.65 17.25 -20.39
C ASP A 164 9.11 17.71 -20.62
N SER A 165 9.98 17.54 -19.61
CA SER A 165 11.40 17.90 -19.70
C SER A 165 12.28 16.77 -20.26
N GLY A 166 11.71 15.62 -20.64
CA GLY A 166 12.44 14.50 -21.23
C GLY A 166 13.48 13.85 -20.32
N PHE A 167 13.36 14.05 -18.99
CA PHE A 167 14.29 13.46 -18.05
C PHE A 167 14.09 11.94 -17.95
N THR A 168 15.07 11.20 -18.40
CA THR A 168 15.04 9.71 -18.38
C THR A 168 15.94 9.11 -17.31
N ARG A 169 17.10 9.73 -17.04
CA ARG A 169 18.08 9.26 -16.04
C ARG A 169 19.08 10.35 -15.71
N PHE A 170 19.70 10.26 -14.54
CA PHE A 170 20.83 11.10 -14.19
C PHE A 170 22.05 10.80 -15.06
N LEU A 171 22.75 11.85 -15.47
CA LEU A 171 24.00 11.74 -16.24
C LEU A 171 25.19 11.59 -15.30
N CYS A 172 25.12 12.20 -14.12
CA CYS A 172 26.15 12.16 -13.09
C CYS A 172 26.11 10.86 -12.27
N LYS A 173 27.27 10.52 -11.66
CA LYS A 173 27.40 9.40 -10.71
C LYS A 173 27.81 9.93 -9.33
N GLY A 174 27.40 9.20 -8.30
CA GLY A 174 27.64 9.58 -6.90
C GLY A 174 26.57 10.54 -6.35
N THR A 175 26.29 10.41 -5.05
CA THR A 175 25.15 11.08 -4.40
C THR A 175 25.18 12.60 -4.54
N GLU A 176 26.35 13.22 -4.33
CA GLU A 176 26.50 14.69 -4.39
C GLU A 176 26.25 15.22 -5.80
N ASN A 177 26.85 14.60 -6.82
CA ASN A 177 26.70 15.02 -8.21
C ASN A 177 25.28 14.80 -8.72
N VAL A 178 24.66 13.67 -8.37
CA VAL A 178 23.24 13.39 -8.68
C VAL A 178 22.34 14.42 -7.99
N PHE A 179 22.63 14.79 -6.75
CA PHE A 179 21.88 15.82 -6.04
C PHE A 179 22.00 17.19 -6.69
N ALA A 180 23.22 17.60 -7.10
CA ALA A 180 23.43 18.83 -7.82
C ALA A 180 22.68 18.86 -9.17
N GLU A 181 22.72 17.77 -9.94
CA GLU A 181 21.96 17.61 -11.18
C GLU A 181 20.45 17.71 -10.91
N TYR A 182 19.94 17.07 -9.85
CA TYR A 182 18.53 17.17 -9.47
C TYR A 182 18.11 18.61 -9.11
N ILE A 183 18.96 19.35 -8.39
CA ILE A 183 18.69 20.76 -8.06
C ILE A 183 18.55 21.59 -9.34
N LEU A 184 19.40 21.40 -10.33
CA LEU A 184 19.31 22.12 -11.61
C LEU A 184 18.00 21.83 -12.33
N TYR A 185 17.55 20.57 -12.34
CA TYR A 185 16.24 20.22 -12.89
C TYR A 185 15.09 20.85 -12.11
N ALA A 186 15.15 20.85 -10.78
CA ALA A 186 14.13 21.48 -9.94
C ALA A 186 14.06 23.00 -10.15
N MET A 187 15.21 23.66 -10.29
CA MET A 187 15.27 25.10 -10.61
C MET A 187 14.67 25.38 -11.99
N ALA A 188 15.02 24.62 -13.01
CA ALA A 188 14.48 24.75 -14.36
C ALA A 188 12.96 24.58 -14.38
N HIS A 189 12.45 23.56 -13.67
CA HIS A 189 11.02 23.33 -13.51
C HIS A 189 10.32 24.51 -12.84
N ASN A 190 10.85 25.01 -11.72
CA ASN A 190 10.28 26.13 -11.01
C ASN A 190 10.26 27.43 -11.85
N LEU A 191 11.33 27.69 -12.59
CA LEU A 191 11.40 28.84 -13.51
C LEU A 191 10.39 28.72 -14.66
N GLY A 192 10.27 27.53 -15.25
CA GLY A 192 9.27 27.27 -16.29
C GLY A 192 7.85 27.42 -15.79
N TRP A 193 7.57 26.93 -14.58
CA TRP A 193 6.27 27.09 -13.94
C TRP A 193 5.95 28.55 -13.63
N LEU A 194 6.92 29.30 -13.07
CA LEU A 194 6.77 30.74 -12.81
C LEU A 194 6.51 31.52 -14.11
N HIS A 195 7.31 31.25 -15.14
CA HIS A 195 7.14 31.88 -16.46
C HIS A 195 5.73 31.63 -17.03
N SER A 196 5.27 30.35 -16.96
CA SER A 196 3.92 30.00 -17.41
C SER A 196 2.82 30.75 -16.64
N ARG A 197 2.98 30.94 -15.33
CA ARG A 197 2.03 31.73 -14.52
C ARG A 197 2.02 33.21 -14.89
N ILE A 198 3.19 33.79 -15.13
CA ILE A 198 3.32 35.16 -15.61
C ILE A 198 2.60 35.32 -16.95
N GLN A 199 2.88 34.43 -17.91
CA GLN A 199 2.29 34.48 -19.25
C GLN A 199 0.77 34.32 -19.25
N ASN A 200 0.22 33.59 -18.28
CA ASN A 200 -1.22 33.32 -18.17
C ASN A 200 -1.93 34.22 -17.13
N ASP A 201 -1.27 35.21 -16.60
CA ASP A 201 -1.82 36.14 -15.59
C ASP A 201 -2.41 35.39 -14.35
N LYS A 202 -1.63 34.43 -13.85
CA LYS A 202 -2.04 33.54 -12.75
C LYS A 202 -1.14 33.65 -11.51
N LEU A 203 -0.39 34.73 -11.36
CA LEU A 203 0.53 34.89 -10.22
C LEU A 203 -0.18 34.92 -8.87
N ASP A 204 -1.36 35.53 -8.82
CA ASP A 204 -2.14 35.66 -7.58
C ASP A 204 -3.04 34.46 -7.26
N LEU A 205 -3.02 33.43 -8.09
CA LEU A 205 -3.83 32.23 -7.86
C LEU A 205 -3.08 31.22 -6.99
N HIS A 206 -3.61 30.94 -5.82
CA HIS A 206 -3.13 29.89 -4.94
C HIS A 206 -3.82 28.56 -5.25
N LEU A 207 -3.11 27.43 -5.03
CA LEU A 207 -3.66 26.07 -5.19
C LEU A 207 -4.67 25.71 -4.10
N TYR A 208 -4.71 26.46 -3.02
CA TYR A 208 -5.60 26.28 -1.86
C TYR A 208 -5.97 27.67 -1.31
N GLU A 209 -7.10 27.73 -0.61
CA GLU A 209 -7.50 28.98 0.07
C GLU A 209 -6.50 29.30 1.21
N LEU A 210 -5.92 30.49 1.18
CA LEU A 210 -5.08 31.00 2.25
C LEU A 210 -5.97 31.36 3.45
N LYS A 211 -5.55 31.01 4.65
CA LYS A 211 -6.17 31.49 5.88
C LYS A 211 -5.97 33.00 6.00
N GLU A 212 -6.91 33.68 6.69
CA GLU A 212 -6.90 35.16 6.76
C GLU A 212 -5.56 35.79 7.19
N GLY A 213 -4.82 35.14 8.12
CA GLY A 213 -3.49 35.58 8.54
C GLY A 213 -2.35 35.31 7.56
N GLU A 214 -2.56 34.50 6.53
CA GLU A 214 -1.56 34.20 5.48
C GLU A 214 -1.72 35.11 4.26
N LYS A 215 -2.88 35.78 4.15
CA LYS A 215 -3.15 36.72 3.05
C LYS A 215 -2.40 38.08 3.18
N GLU A 216 -1.98 38.42 4.41
CA GLU A 216 -1.21 39.67 4.67
C GLU A 216 0.31 39.45 4.48
N ALA A 217 0.78 38.22 4.38
CA ALA A 217 2.20 37.89 4.27
C ALA A 217 2.64 37.44 2.85
N ALA A 218 1.71 37.38 1.90
CA ALA A 218 1.94 37.00 0.52
C ALA A 218 1.89 38.23 -0.40
#